data_a999b928d57e7ef52be804d6e11ebf8c
#
_entry.id   a999b928d57e7ef52be804d6e11ebf8c
#
_cell.length_a   1.000
_cell.length_b   1.000
_cell.length_c   1.000
_cell.angle_alpha   90.00
_cell.angle_beta   90.00
_cell.angle_gamma   90.00
#
_symmetry.space_group_name_H-M   'P 1'
#
loop_
_entity.id
_entity.type
_entity.pdbx_description
1 polymer ?
#
loop_
_entity_poly.entity_id
_entity_poly.type
_entity_poly.pdbx_seq_one_letter_code
_entity_poly.pdbx_strand_id
1 'polypeptide(L)'
;RSILDWGFLRSDATYDVVHVWKGRFFQLDKHIDRFFKSTEKLRMPCRLSREEIKRILAGCVKKADLEDSYVEMIQTRGMSPNFVRDPRKRHHVLWLLQYPLVGYLNQKILKKD
;
A
#
# COMPACT_ATOMS: atom_id res chain seq x y z
N ARG A 1 -1.03 0.85 -14.44
CA ARG A 1 0.20 1.58 -14.16
C ARG A 1 1.33 1.11 -15.06
N SER A 2 2.26 1.98 -15.41
CA SER A 2 3.34 1.66 -16.33
C SER A 2 4.33 0.66 -15.74
N ILE A 3 4.78 -0.29 -16.56
CA ILE A 3 5.88 -1.19 -16.18
C ILE A 3 7.21 -0.44 -16.04
N LEU A 4 7.27 0.82 -16.48
CA LEU A 4 8.45 1.67 -16.33
C LEU A 4 8.58 2.28 -14.94
N ASP A 5 7.62 2.04 -14.05
CA ASP A 5 7.72 2.41 -12.65
C ASP A 5 8.88 1.63 -12.00
N TRP A 6 9.74 2.33 -11.28
CA TRP A 6 10.90 1.72 -10.64
C TRP A 6 10.52 0.74 -9.52
N GLY A 7 9.31 0.86 -8.97
CA GLY A 7 8.81 -0.14 -8.05
C GLY A 7 8.76 -1.51 -8.69
N PHE A 8 8.37 -1.57 -9.98
CA PHE A 8 8.37 -2.80 -10.75
C PHE A 8 9.77 -3.14 -11.29
N LEU A 9 10.42 -2.19 -11.96
CA LEU A 9 11.68 -2.47 -12.67
C LEU A 9 12.86 -2.74 -11.74
N ARG A 10 12.90 -2.11 -10.56
CA ARG A 10 14.05 -2.15 -9.68
C ARG A 10 13.71 -2.50 -8.24
N SER A 11 12.49 -2.91 -7.99
CA SER A 11 12.00 -3.20 -6.63
C SER A 11 12.19 -2.00 -5.68
N ASP A 12 12.16 -0.77 -6.21
CA ASP A 12 12.37 0.44 -5.44
C ASP A 12 11.04 0.91 -4.85
N ALA A 13 10.62 0.20 -3.82
CA ALA A 13 9.33 0.42 -3.19
C ALA A 13 9.38 -0.04 -1.74
N THR A 14 8.46 0.48 -0.95
CA THR A 14 8.19 -0.03 0.40
C THR A 14 6.69 -0.16 0.59
N TYR A 15 6.29 -1.03 1.50
CA TYR A 15 4.88 -1.25 1.77
C TYR A 15 4.65 -1.61 3.23
N ASP A 16 3.39 -1.48 3.64
CA ASP A 16 2.92 -1.98 4.92
C ASP A 16 1.50 -2.47 4.75
N VAL A 17 1.13 -3.53 5.48
CA VAL A 17 -0.16 -4.18 5.38
C VAL A 17 -0.86 -4.14 6.73
N VAL A 18 -2.12 -3.73 6.73
CA VAL A 18 -2.93 -3.63 7.95
C VAL A 18 -4.11 -4.58 7.84
N HIS A 19 -4.33 -5.38 8.86
CA HIS A 19 -5.50 -6.26 8.93
C HIS A 19 -6.74 -5.48 9.34
N VAL A 20 -7.84 -5.72 8.64
CA VAL A 20 -9.16 -5.20 8.98
C VAL A 20 -10.02 -6.37 9.45
N TRP A 21 -10.51 -6.28 10.67
CA TRP A 21 -11.34 -7.31 11.29
C TRP A 21 -12.65 -6.68 11.75
N LYS A 22 -13.77 -7.21 11.25
CA LYS A 22 -15.10 -6.69 11.55
C LYS A 22 -15.21 -5.18 11.30
N GLY A 23 -14.60 -4.73 10.20
CA GLY A 23 -14.61 -3.33 9.81
C GLY A 23 -13.66 -2.42 10.59
N ARG A 24 -12.82 -2.99 11.45
CA ARG A 24 -11.89 -2.21 12.28
C ARG A 24 -10.44 -2.53 11.92
N PHE A 25 -9.61 -1.50 11.85
CA PHE A 25 -8.18 -1.66 11.62
C PHE A 25 -7.48 -2.17 12.88
N PHE A 26 -6.60 -3.13 12.70
CA PHE A 26 -5.75 -3.63 13.78
C PHE A 26 -4.45 -2.82 13.84
N GLN A 27 -4.30 -2.00 14.87
CA GLN A 27 -3.10 -1.19 15.13
C GLN A 27 -2.68 -0.31 13.95
N LEU A 28 -3.64 0.36 13.33
CA LEU A 28 -3.39 1.20 12.15
C LEU A 28 -2.30 2.23 12.38
N ASP A 29 -2.30 2.90 13.54
CA ASP A 29 -1.32 3.95 13.82
C ASP A 29 0.12 3.42 13.82
N LYS A 30 0.35 2.24 14.37
CA LYS A 30 1.67 1.62 14.37
C LYS A 30 2.14 1.26 12.97
N HIS A 31 1.23 0.79 12.13
CA HIS A 31 1.55 0.47 10.73
C HIS A 31 1.86 1.73 9.93
N ILE A 32 1.09 2.79 10.14
CA ILE A 32 1.36 4.07 9.47
C ILE A 32 2.71 4.64 9.92
N ASP A 33 3.01 4.57 11.22
CA ASP A 33 4.30 5.03 11.74
C ASP A 33 5.46 4.27 11.10
N ARG A 34 5.34 2.97 11.02
CA ARG A 34 6.37 2.14 10.40
C ARG A 34 6.51 2.42 8.91
N PHE A 35 5.38 2.61 8.22
CA PHE A 35 5.38 2.95 6.81
C PHE A 35 6.11 4.27 6.56
N PHE A 36 5.82 5.29 7.36
CA PHE A 36 6.48 6.59 7.23
C PHE A 36 7.98 6.50 7.51
N LYS A 37 8.38 5.73 8.52
CA LYS A 37 9.81 5.49 8.79
C LYS A 37 10.50 4.82 7.60
N SER A 38 9.83 3.86 6.97
CA SER A 38 10.38 3.16 5.80
C SER A 38 10.52 4.11 4.61
N THR A 39 9.51 4.93 4.34
CA THR A 39 9.58 5.89 3.23
C THR A 39 10.69 6.92 3.44
N GLU A 40 10.87 7.38 4.68
CA GLU A 40 11.94 8.33 5.01
C GLU A 40 13.32 7.70 4.84
N LYS A 41 13.51 6.46 5.28
CA LYS A 41 14.79 5.75 5.12
C LYS A 41 15.16 5.57 3.65
N LEU A 42 14.18 5.35 2.79
CA LEU A 42 14.39 5.21 1.35
C LEU A 42 14.43 6.56 0.64
N ARG A 43 14.30 7.66 1.37
CA ARG A 43 14.26 9.02 0.81
C ARG A 43 13.15 9.18 -0.21
N MET A 44 11.99 8.59 0.10
CA MET A 44 10.75 8.71 -0.67
C MET A 44 9.65 9.22 0.25
N PRO A 45 9.74 10.45 0.80
CA PRO A 45 8.74 10.90 1.76
C PRO A 45 7.34 10.86 1.18
N CYS A 46 6.40 10.39 1.99
CA CYS A 46 5.00 10.33 1.59
C CYS A 46 4.42 11.73 1.55
N ARG A 47 3.72 12.07 0.47
CA ARG A 47 3.12 13.40 0.30
C ARG A 47 1.85 13.59 1.10
N LEU A 48 1.18 12.51 1.44
CA LEU A 48 -0.03 12.58 2.25
C LEU A 48 0.32 12.57 3.74
N SER A 49 -0.47 13.28 4.53
CA SER A 49 -0.36 13.23 5.98
C SER A 49 -0.93 11.92 6.52
N ARG A 50 -0.60 11.60 7.76
CA ARG A 50 -1.17 10.45 8.46
C ARG A 50 -2.68 10.49 8.47
N GLU A 51 -3.26 11.65 8.73
CA GLU A 51 -4.70 11.83 8.79
C GLU A 51 -5.37 11.63 7.44
N GLU A 52 -4.74 12.10 6.37
CA GLU A 52 -5.24 11.89 5.01
C GLU A 52 -5.25 10.40 4.64
N ILE A 53 -4.18 9.68 4.98
CA ILE A 53 -4.09 8.24 4.73
C ILE A 53 -5.19 7.50 5.51
N LYS A 54 -5.37 7.81 6.79
CA LYS A 54 -6.44 7.21 7.61
C LYS A 54 -7.81 7.44 7.00
N ARG A 55 -8.07 8.66 6.56
CA ARG A 55 -9.36 9.00 5.96
C ARG A 55 -9.62 8.22 4.67
N ILE A 56 -8.61 8.11 3.81
CA ILE A 56 -8.73 7.38 2.55
C ILE A 56 -8.94 5.89 2.81
N LEU A 57 -8.17 5.29 3.72
CA LEU A 57 -8.31 3.88 4.06
C LEU A 57 -9.67 3.59 4.69
N ALA A 58 -10.15 4.45 5.58
CA ALA A 58 -11.47 4.31 6.16
C ALA A 58 -12.57 4.38 5.09
N GLY A 59 -12.41 5.27 4.12
CA GLY A 59 -13.31 5.36 2.98
C GLY A 59 -13.31 4.10 2.12
N CYS A 60 -12.15 3.51 1.89
CA CYS A 60 -12.04 2.25 1.14
C CYS A 60 -12.77 1.11 1.86
N VAL A 61 -12.57 0.96 3.16
CA VAL A 61 -13.22 -0.08 3.95
C VAL A 61 -14.74 0.09 3.92
N LYS A 62 -15.21 1.32 4.05
CA LYS A 62 -16.64 1.61 4.03
C LYS A 62 -17.27 1.32 2.68
N LYS A 63 -16.61 1.71 1.58
CA LYS A 63 -17.12 1.51 0.22
C LYS A 63 -17.09 0.05 -0.22
N ALA A 64 -16.04 -0.67 0.15
CA ALA A 64 -15.88 -2.06 -0.25
C ALA A 64 -16.79 -3.01 0.52
N ASP A 65 -17.28 -2.58 1.67
CA ASP A 65 -18.15 -3.39 2.55
C ASP A 65 -17.53 -4.76 2.87
N LEU A 66 -16.21 -4.77 3.08
CA LEU A 66 -15.45 -5.96 3.45
C LEU A 66 -15.11 -5.88 4.93
N GLU A 67 -15.72 -6.75 5.73
CA GLU A 67 -15.47 -6.77 7.17
C GLU A 67 -14.10 -7.36 7.51
N ASP A 68 -13.70 -8.40 6.76
CA ASP A 68 -12.43 -9.09 6.96
C ASP A 68 -11.59 -8.89 5.71
N SER A 69 -10.54 -8.08 5.83
CA SER A 69 -9.73 -7.72 4.68
C SER A 69 -8.35 -7.25 5.12
N TYR A 70 -7.51 -7.01 4.14
CA TYR A 70 -6.25 -6.31 4.32
C TYR A 70 -6.29 -5.00 3.56
N VAL A 71 -5.68 -3.97 4.13
CA VAL A 71 -5.36 -2.75 3.39
C VAL A 71 -3.85 -2.66 3.27
N GLU A 72 -3.37 -2.20 2.15
CA GLU A 72 -1.95 -2.13 1.87
C GLU A 72 -1.59 -0.72 1.42
N MET A 73 -0.52 -0.20 1.99
CA MET A 73 0.07 1.07 1.61
C MET A 73 1.36 0.78 0.87
N ILE A 74 1.48 1.24 -0.36
CA ILE A 74 2.66 1.00 -1.18
C ILE A 74 3.17 2.34 -1.68
N GLN A 75 4.46 2.61 -1.45
CA GLN A 75 5.12 3.79 -1.98
C GLN A 75 6.22 3.34 -2.92
N THR A 76 6.15 3.79 -4.18
CA THR A 76 7.17 3.47 -5.17
C THR A 76 7.96 4.72 -5.54
N ARG A 77 9.17 4.50 -6.07
CA ARG A 77 10.00 5.60 -6.58
C ARG A 77 9.37 6.28 -7.80
N GLY A 78 8.51 5.57 -8.51
CA GLY A 78 7.84 6.08 -9.69
C GLY A 78 8.67 5.93 -10.96
N MET A 79 8.15 6.54 -12.03
CA MET A 79 8.81 6.51 -13.33
C MET A 79 9.91 7.56 -13.41
N SER A 80 10.94 7.24 -14.19
CA SER A 80 11.95 8.21 -14.55
C SER A 80 11.48 9.03 -15.75
N PRO A 81 11.41 10.36 -15.65
CA PRO A 81 11.29 11.16 -16.85
C PRO A 81 12.59 10.98 -17.67
N ASN A 82 12.45 10.66 -18.96
CA ASN A 82 13.58 10.53 -19.88
C ASN A 82 14.62 9.48 -19.48
N PHE A 83 14.23 8.45 -18.73
CA PHE A 83 15.10 7.35 -18.30
C PHE A 83 16.34 7.79 -17.50
N VAL A 84 16.29 8.95 -16.86
CA VAL A 84 17.37 9.43 -15.99
C VAL A 84 17.51 8.54 -14.77
N ARG A 85 18.72 8.16 -14.41
CA ARG A 85 18.99 7.26 -13.27
C ARG A 85 18.99 7.95 -11.91
N ASP A 86 18.91 9.26 -11.86
CA ASP A 86 18.91 10.02 -10.62
C ASP A 86 17.58 9.81 -9.86
N PRO A 87 17.60 9.17 -8.67
CA PRO A 87 16.36 8.92 -7.92
C PRO A 87 15.67 10.21 -7.47
N ARG A 88 16.35 11.32 -7.42
CA ARG A 88 15.76 12.63 -7.06
C ARG A 88 14.84 13.16 -8.15
N LYS A 89 14.96 12.66 -9.36
CA LYS A 89 14.16 13.08 -10.52
C LYS A 89 12.88 12.28 -10.68
N ARG A 90 12.45 11.56 -9.65
CA ARG A 90 11.27 10.68 -9.71
C ARG A 90 10.05 11.34 -9.11
N HIS A 91 8.90 10.93 -9.61
CA HIS A 91 7.61 11.27 -9.00
C HIS A 91 7.14 10.04 -8.21
N HIS A 92 7.25 10.13 -6.90
CA HIS A 92 6.84 9.04 -6.02
C HIS A 92 5.35 8.76 -6.16
N VAL A 93 4.97 7.49 -6.14
CA VAL A 93 3.58 7.07 -6.28
C VAL A 93 3.16 6.34 -5.03
N LEU A 94 2.04 6.78 -4.45
CA LEU A 94 1.44 6.11 -3.31
C LEU A 94 0.21 5.34 -3.80
N TRP A 95 0.15 4.06 -3.44
CA TRP A 95 -0.99 3.19 -3.67
C TRP A 95 -1.62 2.83 -2.34
N LEU A 96 -2.93 2.97 -2.26
CA LEU A 96 -3.70 2.52 -1.11
C LEU A 96 -4.71 1.50 -1.64
N LEU A 97 -4.53 0.25 -1.27
CA LEU A 97 -5.29 -0.88 -1.80
C LEU A 97 -6.01 -1.60 -0.68
N GLN A 98 -7.17 -2.14 -1.00
CA GLN A 98 -7.88 -3.03 -0.11
C GLN A 98 -8.23 -4.30 -0.87
N TYR A 99 -8.04 -5.45 -0.22
CA TYR A 99 -8.42 -6.73 -0.80
C TYR A 99 -8.95 -7.67 0.30
N PRO A 100 -9.87 -8.58 -0.08
CA PRO A 100 -10.45 -9.48 0.90
C PRO A 100 -9.43 -10.47 1.44
N LEU A 101 -9.72 -11.02 2.61
CA LEU A 101 -8.92 -12.08 3.20
C LEU A 101 -9.22 -13.38 2.45
N VAL A 102 -8.50 -13.63 1.36
CA VAL A 102 -8.85 -14.71 0.43
C VAL A 102 -8.03 -15.98 0.59
N GLY A 103 -6.82 -15.89 1.16
CA GLY A 103 -5.88 -17.01 1.16
C GLY A 103 -6.47 -18.32 1.70
N TYR A 104 -6.88 -18.33 2.95
CA TYR A 104 -7.41 -19.52 3.59
C TYR A 104 -8.78 -19.93 3.02
N LEU A 105 -9.64 -18.95 2.76
CA LEU A 105 -10.97 -19.22 2.22
C LEU A 105 -10.90 -19.79 0.80
N ASN A 106 -10.03 -19.23 -0.02
CA ASN A 106 -9.83 -19.75 -1.39
C ASN A 106 -9.29 -21.16 -1.38
N GLN A 107 -8.40 -21.49 -0.48
CA GLN A 107 -7.92 -22.86 -0.34
C GLN A 107 -9.03 -23.82 0.00
N LYS A 108 -9.95 -23.42 0.86
CA LYS A 108 -11.12 -24.25 1.19
C LYS A 108 -12.03 -24.44 -0.01
N ILE A 109 -12.27 -23.42 -0.78
CA ILE A 109 -13.10 -23.48 -1.98
C ILE A 109 -12.47 -24.43 -3.01
N LEU A 110 -11.19 -24.27 -3.26
CA LEU A 110 -10.45 -25.11 -4.21
C LEU A 110 -10.42 -26.59 -3.78
N LYS A 111 -10.38 -26.88 -2.49
CA LYS A 111 -10.39 -28.26 -2.00
C LYS A 111 -11.74 -28.94 -2.11
N LYS A 112 -12.81 -28.18 -2.25
CA LYS A 112 -14.16 -28.74 -2.42
C LYS A 112 -14.43 -29.17 -3.85
N ASP A 113 -13.68 -28.64 -4.77
CA ASP A 113 -13.80 -28.95 -6.18
C ASP A 113 -12.95 -30.16 -6.54
#